data_9b68d81212a51816eb14df569e009be8
#
_entry.id   9b68d81212a51816eb14df569e009be8
#
_cell.length_a   1.000
_cell.length_b   1.000
_cell.length_c   1.000
_cell.angle_alpha   90.00
_cell.angle_beta   90.00
_cell.angle_gamma   90.00
#
_symmetry.space_group_name_H-M   'P 1'
#
loop_
_entity.id
_entity.type
_entity.pdbx_description
1 polymer ?
#
loop_
_entity_poly.entity_id
_entity_poly.type
_entity_poly.pdbx_seq_one_letter_code
_entity_poly.pdbx_strand_id
1 'polypeptide(L)'
;MINMLNLNLFRNIGFPLYLFIYLILPYSAITQTLKVDFIRNLETSLNKRDLEFIKKNFRNDENQNIPKQFSKIINDFPNSKWKIKRLKSNIPDEDILRIKVSGEKIVNGEIYILESKFDYLFSIVNGKISEGIIKNLFTTIRNDNKKIDISFKIPDRVLTGSKYDIDIILNKPLEEVIIAGTIKPHQVNSFFEKEILLEPLASGGIFKITRAPSKPGIQIWSGIIAHPEGMITFTKSIDIVDKI
;
A
#
# COMPACT_ATOMS: atom_id res chain seq x y z
N MET A 1 -69.00 -29.38 -13.63
CA MET A 1 -69.06 -30.74 -14.16
C MET A 1 -67.71 -31.37 -13.80
N ILE A 2 -67.56 -32.02 -12.61
CA ILE A 2 -67.52 -33.48 -12.49
C ILE A 2 -66.23 -34.05 -13.14
N ASN A 3 -65.26 -34.58 -12.41
CA ASN A 3 -65.23 -35.74 -11.51
C ASN A 3 -63.86 -35.76 -10.82
N MET A 4 -63.66 -35.85 -9.55
CA MET A 4 -63.71 -37.04 -8.65
C MET A 4 -63.04 -38.29 -9.17
N LEU A 5 -62.27 -38.89 -8.25
CA LEU A 5 -61.70 -40.23 -8.15
C LEU A 5 -60.24 -40.32 -8.65
N ASN A 6 -59.25 -40.77 -7.88
CA ASN A 6 -59.29 -41.92 -6.96
C ASN A 6 -58.18 -41.82 -5.92
N LEU A 7 -58.58 -41.90 -4.67
CA LEU A 7 -57.72 -42.34 -3.55
C LEU A 7 -57.57 -43.86 -3.63
N ASN A 8 -56.38 -44.35 -3.34
CA ASN A 8 -55.95 -45.67 -2.96
C ASN A 8 -55.00 -46.32 -3.94
N LEU A 9 -53.75 -46.22 -3.60
CA LEU A 9 -52.79 -47.33 -3.76
C LEU A 9 -51.38 -46.81 -3.44
N PHE A 10 -50.99 -46.74 -2.20
CA PHE A 10 -49.59 -46.91 -1.76
C PHE A 10 -49.57 -47.25 -0.28
N ARG A 11 -49.99 -48.47 -0.03
CA ARG A 11 -49.72 -49.15 1.23
C ARG A 11 -48.52 -50.03 0.97
N ASN A 12 -47.46 -49.83 1.80
CA ASN A 12 -46.26 -50.66 1.89
C ASN A 12 -45.15 -50.44 0.85
N ILE A 13 -44.35 -49.42 1.07
CA ILE A 13 -42.90 -49.53 0.84
C ILE A 13 -42.23 -48.77 2.02
N GLY A 14 -41.63 -49.55 2.94
CA GLY A 14 -40.78 -48.99 3.99
C GLY A 14 -39.56 -48.35 3.36
N PHE A 15 -39.54 -47.04 3.39
CA PHE A 15 -38.32 -46.28 3.12
C PHE A 15 -37.49 -46.25 4.39
N PRO A 16 -36.25 -46.77 4.38
CA PRO A 16 -35.32 -46.51 5.46
C PRO A 16 -35.01 -45.03 5.42
N LEU A 17 -35.34 -44.34 6.52
CA LEU A 17 -34.96 -42.97 6.80
C LEU A 17 -33.45 -42.95 6.95
N TYR A 18 -32.71 -42.79 5.84
CA TYR A 18 -31.32 -42.43 5.90
C TYR A 18 -31.24 -41.00 6.44
N LEU A 19 -31.02 -40.92 7.75
CA LEU A 19 -30.61 -39.71 8.42
C LEU A 19 -29.24 -39.30 7.84
N PHE A 20 -29.23 -38.48 6.78
CA PHE A 20 -28.06 -37.79 6.33
C PHE A 20 -27.74 -36.75 7.45
N ILE A 21 -27.01 -37.21 8.45
CA ILE A 21 -26.24 -36.32 9.30
C ILE A 21 -25.17 -35.73 8.38
N TYR A 22 -25.49 -34.59 7.76
CA TYR A 22 -24.46 -33.70 7.29
C TYR A 22 -23.69 -33.27 8.54
N LEU A 23 -22.60 -33.97 8.81
CA LEU A 23 -21.51 -33.44 9.60
C LEU A 23 -21.07 -32.15 8.88
N ILE A 24 -21.69 -31.04 9.27
CA ILE A 24 -21.14 -29.72 9.05
C ILE A 24 -19.92 -29.68 9.94
N LEU A 25 -18.82 -30.27 9.46
CA LEU A 25 -17.52 -29.97 9.99
C LEU A 25 -17.36 -28.46 9.78
N PRO A 26 -17.18 -27.67 10.83
CA PRO A 26 -16.78 -26.30 10.64
C PRO A 26 -15.51 -26.39 9.78
N TYR A 27 -15.56 -25.85 8.58
CA TYR A 27 -14.37 -25.61 7.79
C TYR A 27 -13.60 -24.59 8.61
N SER A 28 -12.82 -25.10 9.56
CA SER A 28 -11.78 -24.31 10.21
C SER A 28 -10.89 -23.90 9.07
N ALA A 29 -11.08 -22.69 8.57
CA ALA A 29 -10.11 -22.06 7.73
C ALA A 29 -8.82 -22.11 8.55
N ILE A 30 -7.94 -23.03 8.21
CA ILE A 30 -6.61 -23.12 8.82
C ILE A 30 -5.94 -21.84 8.38
N THR A 31 -5.97 -20.88 9.26
CA THR A 31 -5.26 -19.61 9.10
C THR A 31 -3.79 -19.97 9.01
N GLN A 32 -3.27 -20.04 7.81
CA GLN A 32 -1.86 -20.26 7.58
C GLN A 32 -1.11 -19.00 7.98
N THR A 33 -0.70 -18.96 9.26
CA THR A 33 0.21 -17.92 9.74
C THR A 33 1.49 -17.96 8.93
N LEU A 34 1.93 -16.82 8.44
CA LEU A 34 3.22 -16.70 7.77
C LEU A 34 4.33 -17.25 8.64
N LYS A 35 5.04 -18.24 8.12
CA LYS A 35 6.23 -18.79 8.79
C LYS A 35 7.34 -17.73 8.76
N VAL A 36 8.11 -17.65 9.84
CA VAL A 36 9.29 -16.74 9.94
C VAL A 36 10.22 -16.93 8.75
N ASP A 37 10.37 -18.16 8.29
CA ASP A 37 11.20 -18.51 7.13
C ASP A 37 10.70 -17.87 5.84
N PHE A 38 9.40 -17.71 5.67
CA PHE A 38 8.84 -17.04 4.49
C PHE A 38 9.28 -15.56 4.43
N ILE A 39 9.23 -14.86 5.56
CA ILE A 39 9.61 -13.43 5.64
C ILE A 39 11.10 -13.27 5.32
N ARG A 40 11.94 -14.13 5.88
CA ARG A 40 13.38 -14.16 5.60
C ARG A 40 13.65 -14.44 4.12
N ASN A 41 12.94 -15.40 3.54
CA ASN A 41 13.07 -15.74 2.13
C ASN A 41 12.60 -14.60 1.22
N LEU A 42 11.48 -13.93 1.56
CA LEU A 42 11.00 -12.77 0.83
C LEU A 42 12.02 -11.62 0.85
N GLU A 43 12.56 -11.29 2.04
CA GLU A 43 13.60 -10.27 2.18
C GLU A 43 14.85 -10.64 1.36
N THR A 44 15.28 -11.89 1.45
CA THR A 44 16.44 -12.40 0.70
C THR A 44 16.21 -12.33 -0.80
N SER A 45 15.04 -12.73 -1.28
CA SER A 45 14.68 -12.73 -2.69
C SER A 45 14.63 -11.31 -3.26
N LEU A 46 14.04 -10.36 -2.54
CA LEU A 46 14.04 -8.96 -2.95
C LEU A 46 15.46 -8.38 -3.02
N ASN A 47 16.30 -8.66 -2.02
CA ASN A 47 17.70 -8.22 -2.00
C ASN A 47 18.56 -8.89 -3.09
N LYS A 48 18.22 -10.12 -3.49
CA LYS A 48 18.87 -10.86 -4.60
C LYS A 48 18.22 -10.58 -5.95
N ARG A 49 17.14 -9.79 -6.00
CA ARG A 49 16.36 -9.52 -7.22
C ARG A 49 15.73 -10.78 -7.82
N ASP A 50 15.44 -11.77 -7.00
CA ASP A 50 14.75 -12.99 -7.39
C ASP A 50 13.25 -12.74 -7.52
N LEU A 51 12.83 -12.24 -8.68
CA LEU A 51 11.45 -11.95 -8.98
C LEU A 51 10.59 -13.21 -9.16
N GLU A 52 11.20 -14.37 -9.43
CA GLU A 52 10.46 -15.63 -9.57
C GLU A 52 9.88 -16.08 -8.23
N PHE A 53 10.63 -15.93 -7.13
CA PHE A 53 10.10 -16.17 -5.78
C PHE A 53 8.85 -15.31 -5.53
N ILE A 54 8.89 -14.04 -5.92
CA ILE A 54 7.78 -13.10 -5.72
C ILE A 54 6.56 -13.51 -6.54
N LYS A 55 6.73 -13.78 -7.84
CA LYS A 55 5.66 -14.25 -8.73
C LYS A 55 5.03 -15.55 -8.25
N LYS A 56 5.83 -16.47 -7.71
CA LYS A 56 5.34 -17.77 -7.20
C LYS A 56 4.48 -17.62 -5.95
N ASN A 57 4.83 -16.72 -5.05
CA ASN A 57 4.25 -16.61 -3.72
C ASN A 57 3.17 -15.53 -3.60
N PHE A 58 3.08 -14.63 -4.58
CA PHE A 58 2.02 -13.63 -4.64
C PHE A 58 0.98 -14.03 -5.69
N ARG A 59 -0.28 -13.73 -5.38
CA ARG A 59 -1.35 -13.87 -6.37
C ARG A 59 -1.22 -12.76 -7.39
N ASN A 60 -1.35 -13.08 -8.66
CA ASN A 60 -1.37 -12.08 -9.72
C ASN A 60 -2.78 -11.50 -9.80
N ASP A 61 -2.98 -10.33 -9.20
CA ASP A 61 -4.23 -9.59 -9.28
C ASP A 61 -4.06 -8.41 -10.22
N GLU A 62 -4.98 -8.23 -11.17
CA GLU A 62 -4.90 -7.14 -12.14
C GLU A 62 -4.97 -5.76 -11.49
N ASN A 63 -5.69 -5.65 -10.36
CA ASN A 63 -5.95 -4.38 -9.69
C ASN A 63 -4.84 -3.95 -8.71
N GLN A 64 -4.05 -4.89 -8.17
CA GLN A 64 -2.98 -4.60 -7.21
C GLN A 64 -1.76 -5.48 -7.48
N ASN A 65 -1.06 -5.21 -8.56
CA ASN A 65 0.11 -6.00 -8.93
C ASN A 65 1.34 -5.64 -8.07
N ILE A 66 1.37 -6.10 -6.83
CA ILE A 66 2.50 -5.94 -5.91
C ILE A 66 3.82 -6.45 -6.51
N PRO A 67 3.87 -7.63 -7.15
CA PRO A 67 5.07 -8.06 -7.86
C PRO A 67 5.58 -7.04 -8.88
N LYS A 68 4.68 -6.40 -9.61
CA LYS A 68 5.05 -5.36 -10.60
C LYS A 68 5.61 -4.11 -9.91
N GLN A 69 5.03 -3.71 -8.77
CA GLN A 69 5.53 -2.56 -8.00
C GLN A 69 6.93 -2.84 -7.44
N PHE A 70 7.17 -4.03 -6.89
CA PHE A 70 8.49 -4.44 -6.42
C PHE A 70 9.50 -4.49 -7.57
N SER A 71 9.13 -5.06 -8.71
CA SER A 71 9.96 -5.09 -9.90
C SER A 71 10.31 -3.69 -10.38
N LYS A 72 9.36 -2.76 -10.34
CA LYS A 72 9.61 -1.36 -10.71
C LYS A 72 10.65 -0.71 -9.80
N ILE A 73 10.52 -0.87 -8.48
CA ILE A 73 11.50 -0.32 -7.53
C ILE A 73 12.89 -0.92 -7.77
N ILE A 74 12.98 -2.24 -7.96
CA ILE A 74 14.25 -2.93 -8.22
C ILE A 74 14.90 -2.46 -9.52
N ASN A 75 14.11 -2.22 -10.56
CA ASN A 75 14.61 -1.74 -11.85
C ASN A 75 15.04 -0.27 -11.78
N ASP A 76 14.24 0.57 -11.11
CA ASP A 76 14.53 2.00 -10.97
C ASP A 76 15.73 2.26 -10.03
N PHE A 77 15.90 1.39 -9.01
CA PHE A 77 16.98 1.45 -8.01
C PHE A 77 17.67 0.09 -7.89
N PRO A 78 18.60 -0.24 -8.81
CA PRO A 78 19.22 -1.56 -8.83
C PRO A 78 19.97 -1.95 -7.55
N ASN A 79 20.45 -0.99 -6.80
CA ASN A 79 21.16 -1.20 -5.52
C ASN A 79 20.25 -1.13 -4.30
N SER A 80 18.92 -1.27 -4.50
CA SER A 80 17.97 -1.20 -3.40
C SER A 80 18.20 -2.30 -2.37
N LYS A 81 18.10 -1.91 -1.09
CA LYS A 81 18.17 -2.78 0.08
C LYS A 81 16.80 -2.83 0.74
N TRP A 82 16.34 -4.04 1.02
CA TRP A 82 15.02 -4.31 1.56
C TRP A 82 15.15 -4.87 2.95
N LYS A 83 14.33 -4.38 3.90
CA LYS A 83 14.19 -4.92 5.25
C LYS A 83 12.72 -5.15 5.53
N ILE A 84 12.37 -6.37 5.96
CA ILE A 84 10.99 -6.79 6.19
C ILE A 84 10.83 -7.25 7.63
N LYS A 85 9.81 -6.73 8.30
CA LYS A 85 9.46 -7.11 9.66
C LYS A 85 7.96 -7.40 9.75
N ARG A 86 7.59 -8.53 10.31
CA ARG A 86 6.20 -8.82 10.66
C ARG A 86 5.77 -7.96 11.84
N LEU A 87 4.61 -7.36 11.74
CA LEU A 87 3.94 -6.69 12.84
C LEU A 87 2.77 -7.56 13.32
N LYS A 88 2.40 -7.40 14.59
CA LYS A 88 1.18 -8.03 15.10
C LYS A 88 -0.03 -7.27 14.54
N SER A 89 -1.01 -7.99 14.00
CA SER A 89 -2.33 -7.45 13.69
C SER A 89 -3.27 -7.66 14.87
N ASN A 90 -4.16 -6.73 15.11
CA ASN A 90 -5.26 -6.88 16.06
C ASN A 90 -6.51 -7.46 15.40
N ILE A 91 -6.47 -7.67 14.09
CA ILE A 91 -7.56 -8.25 13.29
C ILE A 91 -7.21 -9.71 13.03
N PRO A 92 -8.07 -10.67 13.38
CA PRO A 92 -7.88 -12.06 13.02
C PRO A 92 -7.70 -12.20 11.51
N ASP A 93 -6.84 -13.14 11.09
CA ASP A 93 -6.60 -13.49 9.68
C ASP A 93 -5.91 -12.42 8.81
N GLU A 94 -5.46 -11.32 9.40
CA GLU A 94 -4.63 -10.34 8.73
C GLU A 94 -3.18 -10.42 9.17
N ASP A 95 -2.29 -10.51 8.19
CA ASP A 95 -0.84 -10.36 8.39
C ASP A 95 -0.38 -8.97 7.95
N ILE A 96 0.53 -8.39 8.72
CA ILE A 96 1.11 -7.08 8.41
C ILE A 96 2.62 -7.23 8.26
N LEU A 97 3.15 -6.83 7.12
CA LEU A 97 4.58 -6.70 6.90
C LEU A 97 4.96 -5.22 6.82
N ARG A 98 5.81 -4.77 7.73
CA ARG A 98 6.50 -3.49 7.58
C ARG A 98 7.69 -3.68 6.67
N ILE A 99 7.69 -2.97 5.56
CA ILE A 99 8.73 -3.01 4.54
C ILE A 99 9.44 -1.66 4.54
N LYS A 100 10.77 -1.71 4.60
CA LYS A 100 11.64 -0.56 4.41
C LYS A 100 12.51 -0.82 3.21
N VAL A 101 12.63 0.18 2.36
CA VAL A 101 13.47 0.14 1.16
C VAL A 101 14.38 1.35 1.17
N SER A 102 15.66 1.14 0.93
CA SER A 102 16.61 2.21 0.63
C SER A 102 17.36 1.86 -0.65
N GLY A 103 17.69 2.85 -1.46
CA GLY A 103 18.40 2.60 -2.72
C GLY A 103 18.99 3.88 -3.28
N GLU A 104 19.93 3.70 -4.19
CA GLU A 104 20.61 4.80 -4.89
C GLU A 104 20.59 4.53 -6.38
N LYS A 105 20.47 5.59 -7.18
CA LYS A 105 20.68 5.57 -8.62
C LYS A 105 21.39 6.82 -9.08
N ILE A 106 22.15 6.69 -10.15
CA ILE A 106 22.83 7.81 -10.81
C ILE A 106 22.04 8.18 -12.06
N VAL A 107 21.68 9.45 -12.20
CA VAL A 107 21.03 10.00 -13.39
C VAL A 107 21.77 11.27 -13.78
N ASN A 108 22.31 11.33 -14.97
CA ASN A 108 23.08 12.49 -15.49
C ASN A 108 24.23 12.95 -14.56
N GLY A 109 24.88 12.01 -13.87
CA GLY A 109 25.97 12.30 -12.93
C GLY A 109 25.52 12.69 -11.52
N GLU A 110 24.25 12.85 -11.28
CA GLU A 110 23.68 13.12 -9.95
C GLU A 110 23.22 11.84 -9.26
N ILE A 111 23.46 11.74 -7.96
CA ILE A 111 23.04 10.61 -7.13
C ILE A 111 21.65 10.91 -6.56
N TYR A 112 20.73 10.00 -6.79
CA TYR A 112 19.38 10.03 -6.22
C TYR A 112 19.22 8.93 -5.18
N ILE A 113 18.81 9.30 -3.99
CA ILE A 113 18.59 8.40 -2.86
C ILE A 113 17.10 8.17 -2.67
N LEU A 114 16.70 6.90 -2.68
CA LEU A 114 15.37 6.42 -2.32
C LEU A 114 15.36 6.02 -0.85
N GLU A 115 14.38 6.51 -0.11
CA GLU A 115 13.98 5.99 1.19
C GLU A 115 12.47 5.75 1.18
N SER A 116 12.04 4.55 1.50
CA SER A 116 10.61 4.18 1.55
C SER A 116 10.33 3.31 2.76
N LYS A 117 9.17 3.55 3.36
CA LYS A 117 8.61 2.72 4.44
C LYS A 117 7.12 2.60 4.22
N PHE A 118 6.60 1.38 4.31
CA PHE A 118 5.16 1.12 4.24
C PHE A 118 4.80 -0.16 4.99
N ASP A 119 3.53 -0.26 5.35
CA ASP A 119 2.95 -1.45 5.93
C ASP A 119 2.06 -2.12 4.88
N TYR A 120 2.31 -3.39 4.62
CA TYR A 120 1.54 -4.21 3.69
C TYR A 120 0.66 -5.16 4.47
N LEU A 121 -0.65 -4.92 4.42
CA LEU A 121 -1.68 -5.77 5.01
C LEU A 121 -2.16 -6.73 3.94
N PHE A 122 -2.26 -8.02 4.25
CA PHE A 122 -2.67 -9.05 3.31
C PHE A 122 -3.23 -10.28 4.03
N SER A 123 -3.90 -11.12 3.26
CA SER A 123 -4.34 -12.45 3.67
C SER A 123 -3.60 -13.53 2.86
N ILE A 124 -3.63 -14.76 3.36
CA ILE A 124 -3.09 -15.91 2.63
C ILE A 124 -4.24 -16.76 2.14
N VAL A 125 -4.33 -16.94 0.83
CA VAL A 125 -5.32 -17.79 0.18
C VAL A 125 -4.62 -18.84 -0.65
N ASN A 126 -4.91 -20.11 -0.37
CA ASN A 126 -4.29 -21.26 -1.06
C ASN A 126 -2.75 -21.21 -1.05
N GLY A 127 -2.16 -20.82 0.08
CA GLY A 127 -0.72 -20.73 0.27
C GLY A 127 -0.02 -19.58 -0.46
N LYS A 128 -0.76 -18.68 -1.08
CA LYS A 128 -0.24 -17.47 -1.72
C LYS A 128 -0.73 -16.22 -1.02
N ILE A 129 0.12 -15.21 -1.02
CA ILE A 129 -0.27 -13.87 -0.59
C ILE A 129 -1.33 -13.35 -1.58
N SER A 130 -2.50 -13.09 -1.05
CA SER A 130 -3.65 -12.54 -1.77
C SER A 130 -3.68 -11.02 -1.62
N GLU A 131 -4.68 -10.40 -2.19
CA GLU A 131 -4.94 -8.97 -2.16
C GLU A 131 -4.46 -8.30 -0.88
N GLY A 132 -3.66 -7.27 -1.03
CA GLY A 132 -3.11 -6.55 0.10
C GLY A 132 -3.29 -5.06 -0.04
N ILE A 133 -3.29 -4.39 1.09
CA ILE A 133 -3.43 -2.93 1.17
C ILE A 133 -2.12 -2.34 1.68
N ILE A 134 -1.59 -1.36 0.97
CA ILE A 134 -0.44 -0.59 1.44
C ILE A 134 -0.96 0.56 2.31
N LYS A 135 -0.49 0.59 3.57
CA LYS A 135 -0.77 1.64 4.55
C LYS A 135 0.52 2.25 5.06
N ASN A 136 0.41 3.39 5.74
CA ASN A 136 1.53 4.09 6.36
C ASN A 136 2.70 4.31 5.39
N LEU A 137 2.37 4.49 4.09
CA LEU A 137 3.37 4.74 3.06
C LEU A 137 4.01 6.10 3.27
N PHE A 138 5.32 6.12 3.34
CA PHE A 138 6.12 7.33 3.21
C PHE A 138 7.36 7.02 2.38
N THR A 139 7.47 7.67 1.25
CA THR A 139 8.58 7.51 0.31
C THR A 139 9.15 8.87 -0.01
N THR A 140 10.47 8.98 -0.03
CA THR A 140 11.20 10.13 -0.53
C THR A 140 12.23 9.70 -1.56
N ILE A 141 12.41 10.52 -2.58
CA ILE A 141 13.55 10.42 -3.51
C ILE A 141 14.18 11.80 -3.56
N ARG A 142 15.46 11.89 -3.25
CA ARG A 142 16.21 13.15 -3.24
C ARG A 142 17.57 13.00 -3.91
N ASN A 143 18.09 14.04 -4.50
CA ASN A 143 19.47 14.03 -4.88
C ASN A 143 20.39 14.38 -3.71
N ASP A 144 21.53 13.69 -3.61
CA ASP A 144 22.40 13.68 -2.42
C ASP A 144 23.37 14.85 -2.38
N ASN A 145 23.45 15.67 -3.44
CA ASN A 145 24.47 16.69 -3.56
C ASN A 145 24.46 17.74 -2.48
N LYS A 146 23.27 18.00 -1.90
CA LYS A 146 23.14 18.85 -0.71
C LYS A 146 21.89 18.44 0.07
N LYS A 147 22.01 18.35 1.38
CA LYS A 147 20.88 18.04 2.27
C LYS A 147 19.93 19.22 2.34
N ILE A 148 18.90 19.20 1.52
CA ILE A 148 17.77 20.11 1.73
C ILE A 148 17.08 19.66 3.01
N ASP A 149 17.10 20.51 4.03
CA ASP A 149 16.50 20.24 5.33
C ASP A 149 15.00 20.54 5.28
N ILE A 150 14.19 19.49 5.21
CA ILE A 150 12.73 19.55 5.05
C ILE A 150 12.04 18.75 6.16
N SER A 151 11.05 19.37 6.77
CA SER A 151 10.11 18.72 7.69
C SER A 151 8.78 18.45 7.00
N PHE A 152 8.25 17.23 7.19
CA PHE A 152 6.95 16.81 6.68
C PHE A 152 5.96 16.69 7.84
N LYS A 153 4.99 17.59 7.92
CA LYS A 153 3.87 17.54 8.84
C LYS A 153 2.62 17.14 8.05
N ILE A 154 2.49 15.87 7.80
CA ILE A 154 1.36 15.24 7.09
C ILE A 154 0.77 14.20 8.03
N PRO A 155 -0.52 14.26 8.39
CA PRO A 155 -1.11 13.33 9.33
C PRO A 155 -1.07 11.89 8.78
N ASP A 156 -0.93 10.91 9.68
CA ASP A 156 -1.05 9.48 9.31
C ASP A 156 -2.51 9.06 9.16
N ARG A 157 -3.43 9.73 9.90
CA ARG A 157 -4.85 9.41 9.94
C ARG A 157 -5.70 10.64 10.13
N VAL A 158 -6.85 10.70 9.46
CA VAL A 158 -7.85 11.77 9.60
C VAL A 158 -9.27 11.21 9.55
N LEU A 159 -10.23 11.94 10.13
CA LEU A 159 -11.65 11.57 10.06
C LEU A 159 -12.24 11.89 8.69
N THR A 160 -13.18 11.07 8.24
CA THR A 160 -13.97 11.33 7.05
C THR A 160 -14.57 12.73 7.09
N GLY A 161 -14.47 13.45 5.97
CA GLY A 161 -15.02 14.80 5.80
C GLY A 161 -14.38 15.89 6.67
N SER A 162 -13.41 15.58 7.56
CA SER A 162 -12.72 16.58 8.37
C SER A 162 -11.76 17.44 7.55
N LYS A 163 -11.51 18.66 8.01
CA LYS A 163 -10.39 19.49 7.52
C LYS A 163 -9.10 19.03 8.17
N TYR A 164 -8.01 19.07 7.41
CA TYR A 164 -6.67 18.80 7.91
C TYR A 164 -5.62 19.56 7.12
N ASP A 165 -4.45 19.73 7.72
CA ASP A 165 -3.34 20.49 7.18
C ASP A 165 -2.25 19.55 6.67
N ILE A 166 -1.58 19.99 5.62
CA ILE A 166 -0.37 19.38 5.07
C ILE A 166 0.67 20.47 5.00
N ASP A 167 1.71 20.36 5.83
CA ASP A 167 2.81 21.31 5.85
C ASP A 167 4.10 20.60 5.48
N ILE A 168 4.79 21.13 4.50
CA ILE A 168 6.11 20.69 4.08
C ILE A 168 7.02 21.91 4.18
N ILE A 169 7.87 21.92 5.18
CA ILE A 169 8.57 23.10 5.66
C ILE A 169 10.05 22.96 5.35
N LEU A 170 10.62 23.96 4.68
CA LEU A 170 12.06 24.12 4.56
C LEU A 170 12.58 24.71 5.88
N ASN A 171 13.41 23.95 6.61
CA ASN A 171 13.85 24.33 7.95
C ASN A 171 14.94 25.42 7.94
N LYS A 172 15.59 25.63 6.80
CA LYS A 172 16.57 26.71 6.64
C LYS A 172 15.93 27.92 5.99
N PRO A 173 16.29 29.14 6.41
CA PRO A 173 15.84 30.37 5.77
C PRO A 173 16.17 30.36 4.27
N LEU A 174 15.26 30.90 3.48
CA LEU A 174 15.47 31.13 2.07
C LEU A 174 16.37 32.36 1.91
N GLU A 175 17.64 32.15 1.63
CA GLU A 175 18.51 33.22 1.18
C GLU A 175 18.17 33.46 -0.30
N GLU A 176 17.61 34.58 -0.68
CA GLU A 176 17.40 35.10 -2.06
C GLU A 176 17.26 34.05 -3.21
N VAL A 177 16.79 32.82 -2.90
CA VAL A 177 16.65 31.73 -3.85
C VAL A 177 15.19 31.46 -4.18
N ILE A 178 14.91 31.22 -5.45
CA ILE A 178 13.59 30.79 -5.89
C ILE A 178 13.46 29.28 -5.68
N ILE A 179 12.46 28.91 -4.90
CA ILE A 179 12.06 27.52 -4.69
C ILE A 179 10.74 27.30 -5.40
N ALA A 180 10.60 26.18 -6.06
CA ALA A 180 9.37 25.79 -6.70
C ALA A 180 8.91 24.41 -6.23
N GLY A 181 7.62 24.19 -6.20
CA GLY A 181 7.09 22.91 -5.77
C GLY A 181 5.62 22.73 -6.10
N THR A 182 5.13 21.54 -5.88
CA THR A 182 3.71 21.22 -5.99
C THR A 182 3.37 20.00 -5.15
N ILE A 183 2.10 19.88 -4.77
CA ILE A 183 1.54 18.70 -4.12
C ILE A 183 0.17 18.40 -4.69
N LYS A 184 -0.08 17.14 -5.04
CA LYS A 184 -1.36 16.67 -5.56
C LYS A 184 -1.81 15.38 -4.87
N PRO A 185 -3.14 15.21 -4.66
CA PRO A 185 -3.68 13.91 -4.25
C PRO A 185 -3.71 12.97 -5.45
N HIS A 186 -3.48 11.69 -5.19
CA HIS A 186 -3.60 10.62 -6.17
C HIS A 186 -4.60 9.57 -5.69
N GLN A 187 -5.28 8.94 -6.63
CA GLN A 187 -5.95 7.67 -6.38
C GLN A 187 -4.93 6.54 -6.52
N VAL A 188 -5.12 5.44 -5.77
CA VAL A 188 -4.18 4.30 -5.69
C VAL A 188 -3.77 3.75 -7.07
N ASN A 189 -4.61 3.95 -8.10
CA ASN A 189 -4.40 3.43 -9.46
C ASN A 189 -4.09 4.51 -10.50
N SER A 190 -3.91 5.78 -10.12
CA SER A 190 -3.59 6.84 -11.08
C SER A 190 -2.09 6.89 -11.34
N PHE A 191 -1.70 6.72 -12.61
CA PHE A 191 -0.33 7.00 -13.06
C PHE A 191 -0.12 8.51 -13.10
N PHE A 192 1.14 8.93 -12.81
CA PHE A 192 1.52 10.34 -12.87
C PHE A 192 1.18 10.96 -14.22
N GLU A 193 0.62 12.15 -14.20
CA GLU A 193 0.54 13.00 -15.39
C GLU A 193 1.95 13.20 -15.95
N LYS A 194 2.08 13.22 -17.26
CA LYS A 194 3.37 13.38 -17.95
C LYS A 194 4.08 14.69 -17.62
N GLU A 195 3.30 15.72 -17.24
CA GLU A 195 3.82 17.04 -16.93
C GLU A 195 3.42 17.44 -15.51
N ILE A 196 4.41 17.81 -14.70
CA ILE A 196 4.21 18.34 -13.36
C ILE A 196 4.53 19.83 -13.41
N LEU A 197 3.51 20.65 -13.25
CA LEU A 197 3.68 22.08 -13.11
C LEU A 197 4.16 22.41 -11.70
N LEU A 198 5.30 23.08 -11.60
CA LEU A 198 5.85 23.60 -10.35
C LEU A 198 5.46 25.07 -10.18
N GLU A 199 5.03 25.44 -9.00
CA GLU A 199 4.69 26.80 -8.61
C GLU A 199 5.77 27.38 -7.69
N PRO A 200 6.11 28.69 -7.80
CA PRO A 200 7.02 29.33 -6.87
C PRO A 200 6.48 29.23 -5.43
N LEU A 201 7.37 28.90 -4.48
CA LEU A 201 7.05 28.77 -3.06
C LEU A 201 7.54 30.02 -2.30
N ALA A 202 6.67 31.00 -2.12
CA ALA A 202 7.03 32.27 -1.49
C ALA A 202 7.23 32.19 0.05
N SER A 203 6.71 31.14 0.69
CA SER A 203 6.62 31.06 2.17
C SER A 203 7.52 30.00 2.78
N GLY A 204 8.58 29.56 2.10
CA GLY A 204 9.51 28.57 2.64
C GLY A 204 8.97 27.16 2.73
N GLY A 205 7.95 26.81 1.96
CA GLY A 205 7.38 25.47 1.95
C GLY A 205 6.05 25.38 1.24
N ILE A 206 5.41 24.21 1.36
CA ILE A 206 4.06 23.96 0.87
C ILE A 206 3.13 23.89 2.09
N PHE A 207 2.14 24.76 2.13
CA PHE A 207 1.12 24.80 3.18
C PHE A 207 -0.25 24.63 2.54
N LYS A 208 -0.93 23.55 2.87
CA LYS A 208 -2.20 23.21 2.24
C LYS A 208 -3.22 22.77 3.26
N ILE A 209 -4.35 23.50 3.31
CA ILE A 209 -5.54 23.08 4.05
C ILE A 209 -6.45 22.34 3.07
N THR A 210 -6.90 21.16 3.44
CA THR A 210 -7.76 20.33 2.59
C THR A 210 -8.82 19.62 3.43
N ARG A 211 -9.73 18.94 2.74
CA ARG A 211 -10.79 18.15 3.37
C ARG A 211 -10.63 16.67 3.00
N ALA A 212 -10.74 15.81 4.00
CA ALA A 212 -10.76 14.36 3.78
C ALA A 212 -11.98 13.94 2.96
N PRO A 213 -11.87 12.88 2.17
CA PRO A 213 -13.01 12.22 1.55
C PRO A 213 -14.12 11.90 2.53
N SER A 214 -15.37 11.84 2.06
CA SER A 214 -16.54 11.48 2.88
C SER A 214 -16.67 9.98 3.16
N LYS A 215 -15.83 9.17 2.53
CA LYS A 215 -15.79 7.71 2.72
C LYS A 215 -14.44 7.28 3.27
N PRO A 216 -14.41 6.27 4.16
CA PRO A 216 -13.16 5.67 4.62
C PRO A 216 -12.33 5.11 3.47
N GLY A 217 -11.01 5.10 3.66
CA GLY A 217 -10.10 4.59 2.66
C GLY A 217 -8.69 5.11 2.84
N ILE A 218 -7.90 5.06 1.78
CA ILE A 218 -6.53 5.57 1.75
C ILE A 218 -6.46 6.70 0.73
N GLN A 219 -5.99 7.86 1.17
CA GLN A 219 -5.64 8.97 0.31
C GLN A 219 -4.13 9.06 0.18
N ILE A 220 -3.64 9.18 -1.04
CA ILE A 220 -2.20 9.30 -1.31
C ILE A 220 -1.92 10.72 -1.78
N TRP A 221 -0.90 11.33 -1.19
CA TRP A 221 -0.37 12.61 -1.61
C TRP A 221 1.03 12.44 -2.15
N SER A 222 1.31 13.04 -3.29
CA SER A 222 2.67 13.12 -3.82
C SER A 222 3.01 14.56 -4.13
N GLY A 223 4.26 14.91 -3.88
CA GLY A 223 4.75 16.25 -4.13
C GLY A 223 6.21 16.25 -4.51
N ILE A 224 6.64 17.42 -4.98
CA ILE A 224 8.00 17.71 -5.38
C ILE A 224 8.37 19.11 -4.89
N ILE A 225 9.59 19.26 -4.41
CA ILE A 225 10.22 20.56 -4.15
C ILE A 225 11.53 20.59 -4.93
N ALA A 226 11.67 21.61 -5.75
CA ALA A 226 12.87 21.95 -6.49
C ALA A 226 13.55 23.15 -5.83
N HIS A 227 14.80 22.99 -5.46
CA HIS A 227 15.67 23.98 -4.83
C HIS A 227 16.96 24.05 -5.65
N PRO A 228 17.68 25.20 -5.74
CA PRO A 228 18.98 25.26 -6.44
C PRO A 228 19.99 24.23 -5.94
N GLU A 229 19.88 23.79 -4.69
CA GLU A 229 20.76 22.79 -4.08
C GLU A 229 20.32 21.36 -4.32
N GLY A 230 19.17 21.13 -4.94
CA GLY A 230 18.69 19.80 -5.23
C GLY A 230 17.17 19.71 -5.31
N MET A 231 16.70 18.49 -5.46
CA MET A 231 15.27 18.20 -5.59
C MET A 231 14.87 17.07 -4.64
N ILE A 232 13.69 17.18 -4.07
CA ILE A 232 13.07 16.09 -3.32
C ILE A 232 11.66 15.83 -3.84
N THR A 233 11.37 14.57 -4.10
CA THR A 233 10.01 14.09 -4.31
C THR A 233 9.57 13.27 -3.11
N PHE A 234 8.30 13.30 -2.79
CA PHE A 234 7.75 12.50 -1.70
C PHE A 234 6.38 11.95 -2.06
N THR A 235 6.03 10.85 -1.41
CA THR A 235 4.69 10.25 -1.48
C THR A 235 4.32 9.79 -0.08
N LYS A 236 3.13 10.18 0.38
CA LYS A 236 2.61 9.85 1.71
C LYS A 236 1.17 9.37 1.60
N SER A 237 0.84 8.26 2.26
CA SER A 237 -0.55 7.84 2.45
C SER A 237 -1.12 8.37 3.76
N ILE A 238 -2.42 8.66 3.76
CA ILE A 238 -3.22 9.06 4.91
C ILE A 238 -4.39 8.09 5.02
N ASP A 239 -4.59 7.50 6.18
CA ASP A 239 -5.76 6.66 6.46
C ASP A 239 -6.97 7.56 6.76
N ILE A 240 -8.03 7.43 5.95
CA ILE A 240 -9.31 8.11 6.18
C ILE A 240 -10.19 7.14 6.95
N VAL A 241 -10.62 7.54 8.14
CA VAL A 241 -11.37 6.68 9.08
C VAL A 241 -12.63 7.36 9.59
N ASP A 242 -13.65 6.57 9.96
CA ASP A 242 -14.87 7.12 10.56
C ASP A 242 -14.72 7.42 12.04
N LYS A 243 -13.75 6.79 12.71
CA LYS A 243 -13.44 6.98 14.15
C LYS A 243 -11.94 6.95 14.36
N ILE A 244 -11.44 7.75 15.27
CA ILE A 244 -10.05 7.78 15.72
C ILE A 244 -9.92 7.07 17.05
#